data_9c6167ca28dc56a494f125358f9b01e2
#
_entry.id   9c6167ca28dc56a494f125358f9b01e2
#
_cell.length_a   1.000
_cell.length_b   1.000
_cell.length_c   1.000
_cell.angle_alpha   90.00
_cell.angle_beta   90.00
_cell.angle_gamma   90.00
#
_symmetry.space_group_name_H-M   'P 1'
#
loop_
_entity.id
_entity.type
_entity.pdbx_description
1 polymer ?
#
loop_
_entity_poly.entity_id
_entity_poly.type
_entity_poly.pdbx_seq_one_letter_code
_entity_poly.pdbx_strand_id
1 'polypeptide(L)'
;MSAGGAPAYLAGLLLAGRPVVAVGGGAVHRRRVPVLLAAGAVVTVVAPQLHPDLAALADAGTVRWVPRAFEPSDLDGAWYVLAATDSPEVNAAV
;
A
#
# COMPACT_ATOMS: atom_id res chain seq x y z
N MET A 1 -4.61 -12.83 22.72
CA MET A 1 -4.59 -12.19 22.31
C MET A 1 -4.93 -11.73 21.61
N SER A 2 -5.50 -11.86 21.78
CA SER A 2 -5.86 -11.59 20.96
C SER A 2 -5.39 -10.84 20.43
N ALA A 3 -5.38 -11.14 20.43
CA ALA A 3 -4.57 -10.56 19.46
C ALA A 3 -5.30 -9.57 18.62
N GLY A 4 -6.57 -9.51 18.76
CA GLY A 4 -7.38 -8.70 17.88
C GLY A 4 -7.01 -7.23 17.89
N GLY A 5 -7.00 -6.60 19.03
CA GLY A 5 -6.66 -5.19 19.13
C GLY A 5 -5.16 -4.92 19.12
N ALA A 6 -4.38 -5.81 19.73
CA ALA A 6 -2.96 -5.61 19.86
C ALA A 6 -2.22 -5.54 18.51
N PRO A 7 -2.53 -6.37 17.50
CA PRO A 7 -1.87 -6.25 16.21
C PRO A 7 -2.04 -4.91 15.53
N ALA A 8 -3.21 -4.31 15.62
CA ALA A 8 -3.45 -2.99 15.01
C ALA A 8 -2.61 -1.92 15.72
N TYR A 9 -2.53 -1.98 17.02
CA TYR A 9 -1.72 -1.04 17.80
C TYR A 9 -0.24 -1.19 17.46
N LEU A 10 0.25 -2.43 17.42
CA LEU A 10 1.64 -2.70 17.09
C LEU A 10 1.96 -2.26 15.65
N ALA A 11 1.03 -2.48 14.72
CA ALA A 11 1.24 -2.04 13.34
C ALA A 11 1.38 -0.52 13.26
N GLY A 12 0.59 0.22 14.04
CA GLY A 12 0.71 1.67 14.11
C GLY A 12 2.08 2.11 14.59
N LEU A 13 2.63 1.46 15.61
CA LEU A 13 3.96 1.77 16.12
C LEU A 13 5.06 1.39 15.12
N LEU A 14 4.89 0.26 14.41
CA LEU A 14 5.93 -0.23 13.50
C LEU A 14 5.91 0.49 12.16
N LEU A 15 4.77 0.94 11.70
CA LEU A 15 4.63 1.54 10.36
C LEU A 15 4.72 3.05 10.35
N ALA A 16 4.64 3.71 11.50
CA ALA A 16 4.65 5.17 11.56
C ALA A 16 5.90 5.74 10.88
N GLY A 17 5.68 6.57 9.84
CA GLY A 17 6.75 7.18 9.06
C GLY A 17 7.48 6.22 8.11
N ARG A 18 7.09 4.95 8.05
CA ARG A 18 7.77 3.97 7.21
C ARG A 18 7.24 3.98 5.79
N PRO A 19 8.11 3.86 4.78
CA PRO A 19 7.66 3.78 3.39
C PRO A 19 7.05 2.40 3.11
N VAL A 20 5.83 2.40 2.60
CA VAL A 20 5.09 1.20 2.24
C VAL A 20 4.74 1.28 0.77
N VAL A 21 4.98 0.21 0.03
CA VAL A 21 4.64 0.12 -1.39
C VAL A 21 3.45 -0.84 -1.52
N ALA A 22 2.38 -0.34 -2.12
CA ALA A 22 1.20 -1.14 -2.45
C ALA A 22 1.17 -1.35 -3.96
N VAL A 23 1.29 -2.58 -4.40
CA VAL A 23 1.29 -2.94 -5.81
C VAL A 23 -0.13 -3.35 -6.21
N GLY A 24 -0.74 -2.57 -7.06
CA GLY A 24 -2.12 -2.78 -7.50
C GLY A 24 -3.05 -1.68 -7.01
N GLY A 25 -3.95 -1.23 -7.87
CA GLY A 25 -4.86 -0.11 -7.61
C GLY A 25 -6.32 -0.50 -7.46
N GLY A 26 -6.61 -1.78 -7.21
CA GLY A 26 -7.96 -2.29 -7.18
C GLY A 26 -8.61 -2.32 -5.80
N ALA A 27 -9.70 -3.10 -5.72
CA ALA A 27 -10.56 -3.11 -4.52
C ALA A 27 -9.86 -3.57 -3.26
N VAL A 28 -8.87 -4.44 -3.35
CA VAL A 28 -8.15 -4.93 -2.17
C VAL A 28 -7.40 -3.78 -1.50
N HIS A 29 -6.66 -2.99 -2.27
CA HIS A 29 -5.91 -1.87 -1.72
C HIS A 29 -6.81 -0.69 -1.36
N ARG A 30 -7.99 -0.58 -1.97
CA ARG A 30 -8.97 0.40 -1.54
C ARG A 30 -9.30 0.26 -0.06
N ARG A 31 -9.27 -0.97 0.46
CA ARG A 31 -9.52 -1.26 1.87
C ARG A 31 -8.27 -1.18 2.72
N ARG A 32 -7.13 -1.62 2.17
CA ARG A 32 -5.87 -1.72 2.93
C ARG A 32 -5.18 -0.37 3.11
N VAL A 33 -5.19 0.45 2.08
CA VAL A 33 -4.46 1.73 2.11
C VAL A 33 -4.94 2.64 3.23
N PRO A 34 -6.25 2.84 3.45
CA PRO A 34 -6.68 3.67 4.58
C PRO A 34 -6.19 3.17 5.94
N VAL A 35 -6.11 1.85 6.11
CA VAL A 35 -5.61 1.26 7.37
C VAL A 35 -4.12 1.59 7.54
N LEU A 36 -3.34 1.48 6.47
CA LEU A 36 -1.92 1.83 6.51
C LEU A 36 -1.71 3.30 6.82
N LEU A 37 -2.52 4.17 6.21
CA LEU A 37 -2.45 5.61 6.47
C LEU A 37 -2.80 5.92 7.92
N ALA A 38 -3.81 5.26 8.46
CA ALA A 38 -4.18 5.42 9.87
C ALA A 38 -3.06 4.98 10.81
N ALA A 39 -2.23 4.03 10.38
CA ALA A 39 -1.06 3.58 11.12
C ALA A 39 0.16 4.51 10.94
N GLY A 40 0.02 5.57 10.17
CA GLY A 40 1.07 6.56 9.96
C GLY A 40 2.06 6.21 8.85
N ALA A 41 1.80 5.19 8.05
CA ALA A 41 2.69 4.79 6.97
C ALA A 41 2.70 5.83 5.84
N VAL A 42 3.84 5.93 5.16
CA VAL A 42 3.98 6.71 3.95
C VAL A 42 3.74 5.77 2.78
N VAL A 43 2.57 5.87 2.13
CA VAL A 43 2.12 4.89 1.16
C VAL A 43 2.36 5.36 -0.27
N THR A 44 2.98 4.51 -1.07
CA THR A 44 3.10 4.66 -2.51
C THR A 44 2.32 3.52 -3.17
N VAL A 45 1.43 3.85 -4.09
CA VAL A 45 0.67 2.87 -4.86
C VAL A 45 1.24 2.78 -6.26
N VAL A 46 1.64 1.59 -6.68
CA VAL A 46 2.18 1.35 -8.02
C VAL A 46 1.12 0.57 -8.80
N ALA A 47 0.50 1.21 -9.77
CA ALA A 47 -0.54 0.61 -10.60
C ALA A 47 -0.80 1.45 -11.84
N PRO A 48 -1.13 0.82 -12.99
CA PRO A 48 -1.49 1.59 -14.18
C PRO A 48 -2.76 2.41 -14.00
N GLN A 49 -3.70 1.92 -13.17
CA GLN A 49 -4.96 2.57 -12.89
C GLN A 49 -5.29 2.45 -11.41
N LEU A 50 -6.08 3.39 -10.90
CA LEU A 50 -6.51 3.38 -9.51
C LEU A 50 -8.02 3.27 -9.42
N HIS A 51 -8.49 2.51 -8.42
CA HIS A 51 -9.88 2.59 -7.97
C HIS A 51 -10.20 4.06 -7.62
N PRO A 52 -11.42 4.57 -7.91
CA PRO A 52 -11.75 5.97 -7.65
C PRO A 52 -11.44 6.44 -6.22
N ASP A 53 -11.65 5.58 -5.23
CA ASP A 53 -11.36 5.93 -3.84
C ASP A 53 -9.86 6.16 -3.60
N LEU A 54 -9.00 5.37 -4.25
CA LEU A 54 -7.56 5.56 -4.18
C LEU A 54 -7.11 6.79 -4.97
N ALA A 55 -7.76 7.03 -6.11
CA ALA A 55 -7.46 8.22 -6.91
C ALA A 55 -7.74 9.50 -6.12
N ALA A 56 -8.81 9.52 -5.33
CA ALA A 56 -9.13 10.65 -4.47
C ALA A 56 -8.02 10.90 -3.43
N LEU A 57 -7.47 9.84 -2.86
CA LEU A 57 -6.35 9.97 -1.92
C LEU A 57 -5.09 10.49 -2.60
N ALA A 58 -4.83 10.06 -3.83
CA ALA A 58 -3.69 10.54 -4.59
C ALA A 58 -3.84 12.01 -4.95
N ASP A 59 -5.04 12.41 -5.36
CA ASP A 59 -5.34 13.81 -5.69
C ASP A 59 -5.18 14.73 -4.48
N ALA A 60 -5.51 14.22 -3.30
CA ALA A 60 -5.35 14.96 -2.05
C ALA A 60 -3.90 15.00 -1.56
N GLY A 61 -2.99 14.28 -2.21
CA GLY A 61 -1.60 14.18 -1.78
C GLY A 61 -1.38 13.26 -0.59
N THR A 62 -2.39 12.47 -0.22
CA THR A 62 -2.33 11.58 0.93
C THR A 62 -1.53 10.32 0.62
N VAL A 63 -1.56 9.86 -0.64
CA VAL A 63 -0.73 8.75 -1.11
C VAL A 63 0.02 9.20 -2.36
N ARG A 64 1.16 8.56 -2.61
CA ARG A 64 1.89 8.75 -3.85
C ARG A 64 1.42 7.70 -4.85
N TRP A 65 1.12 8.12 -6.07
CA TRP A 65 0.74 7.20 -7.13
C TRP A 65 1.80 7.15 -8.21
N VAL A 66 2.24 5.94 -8.55
CA VAL A 66 3.12 5.69 -9.67
C VAL A 66 2.27 5.03 -10.76
N PRO A 67 1.91 5.76 -11.83
CA PRO A 67 0.92 5.32 -12.81
C PRO A 67 1.52 4.42 -13.88
N ARG A 68 2.01 3.28 -13.49
CA ARG A 68 2.55 2.27 -14.40
C ARG A 68 2.54 0.90 -13.75
N ALA A 69 2.84 -0.13 -14.53
CA ALA A 69 2.97 -1.48 -14.01
C ALA A 69 4.17 -1.57 -13.05
N PHE A 70 4.08 -2.48 -12.12
CA PHE A 70 5.14 -2.74 -11.14
C PHE A 70 6.46 -3.11 -11.82
N GLU A 71 7.56 -2.59 -11.28
CA GLU A 71 8.92 -2.98 -11.62
C GLU A 71 9.67 -3.32 -10.34
N PRO A 72 10.64 -4.26 -10.38
CA PRO A 72 11.38 -4.64 -9.17
C PRO A 72 12.04 -3.47 -8.44
N SER A 73 12.47 -2.44 -9.16
CA SER A 73 13.06 -1.25 -8.55
C SER A 73 12.09 -0.46 -7.69
N ASP A 74 10.78 -0.68 -7.83
CA ASP A 74 9.77 -0.05 -6.98
C ASP A 74 9.89 -0.49 -5.53
N LEU A 75 10.57 -1.57 -5.26
CA LEU A 75 10.80 -2.08 -3.91
C LEU A 75 11.97 -1.38 -3.21
N ASP A 76 12.75 -0.61 -3.94
CA ASP A 76 13.91 0.07 -3.36
C ASP A 76 13.46 1.06 -2.29
N GLY A 77 14.02 0.92 -1.10
CA GLY A 77 13.67 1.76 0.03
C GLY A 77 12.36 1.42 0.71
N ALA A 78 11.60 0.46 0.22
CA ALA A 78 10.34 0.07 0.85
C ALA A 78 10.62 -0.71 2.14
N TRP A 79 9.93 -0.33 3.21
CA TRP A 79 10.01 -1.06 4.47
C TRP A 79 9.03 -2.23 4.48
N TYR A 80 7.91 -2.09 3.78
CA TYR A 80 6.87 -3.11 3.70
C TYR A 80 6.22 -3.05 2.33
N VAL A 81 5.85 -4.20 1.79
CA VAL A 81 5.27 -4.29 0.46
C VAL A 81 4.02 -5.15 0.50
N LEU A 82 2.95 -4.65 -0.08
CA LEU A 82 1.69 -5.39 -0.25
C LEU A 82 1.43 -5.57 -1.74
N ALA A 83 1.17 -6.80 -2.15
CA ALA A 83 0.83 -7.11 -3.53
C ALA A 83 -0.61 -7.60 -3.61
N ALA A 84 -1.40 -6.97 -4.45
CA ALA A 84 -2.79 -7.34 -4.70
C ALA A 84 -3.15 -6.94 -6.12
N THR A 85 -2.55 -7.61 -7.09
CA THR A 85 -2.81 -7.40 -8.51
C THR A 85 -3.51 -8.62 -9.09
N ASP A 86 -4.03 -8.47 -10.30
CA ASP A 86 -4.58 -9.60 -11.04
C ASP A 86 -3.49 -10.44 -11.70
N SER A 87 -2.24 -10.01 -11.61
CA SER A 87 -1.12 -10.71 -12.21
C SER A 87 -0.43 -11.61 -11.19
N PRO A 88 -0.51 -12.94 -11.35
CA PRO A 88 0.21 -13.86 -10.45
C PRO A 88 1.72 -13.65 -10.50
N GLU A 89 2.25 -13.26 -11.65
CA GLU A 89 3.68 -13.02 -11.81
C GLU A 89 4.16 -11.85 -10.99
N VAL A 90 3.40 -10.75 -10.99
CA VAL A 90 3.72 -9.57 -10.19
C VAL A 90 3.63 -9.92 -8.70
N ASN A 91 2.57 -10.62 -8.30
CA ASN A 91 2.39 -11.01 -6.92
C ASN A 91 3.53 -11.91 -6.43
N ALA A 92 4.03 -12.78 -7.28
CA ALA A 92 5.14 -13.66 -6.95
C ALA A 92 6.47 -12.90 -6.86
N ALA A 93 6.64 -11.83 -7.64
CA ALA A 93 7.86 -11.02 -7.62
C ALA A 93 7.99 -10.18 -6.35
N VAL A 94 6.87 -9.85 -5.74
CA VAL A 94 6.85 -9.09 -4.50
C VAL A 94 7.08 -10.01 -3.32
#